data_1708bccab5b6b434dce3aeb67ad3ba62
#
_entry.id   1708bccab5b6b434dce3aeb67ad3ba62
#
_cell.length_a   1.000
_cell.length_b   1.000
_cell.length_c   1.000
_cell.angle_alpha   90.00
_cell.angle_beta   90.00
_cell.angle_gamma   90.00
#
_symmetry.space_group_name_H-M   'P 1'
#
loop_
_entity.id
_entity.type
_entity.pdbx_description
1 polymer ?
#
loop_
_entity_poly.entity_id
_entity_poly.type
_entity_poly.pdbx_seq_one_letter_code
_entity_poly.pdbx_strand_id
1 'polypeptide(L)'
;ASDVYKRQSVDYPKFAKKLCNKITPKCMGILICGSGIGVSISANRHSHIRASLCHNANSAKMTRKHNDSNVICFQGRPFVKKNIFAMLNAYFDTEFEEGRHLRRIKQL
;
A
#
# COMPACT_ATOMS: atom_id res chain seq x y z
N ALA A 1 5.50 -2.56 12.01
CA ALA A 1 5.90 -3.63 11.11
C ALA A 1 5.91 -5.00 11.78
N SER A 2 6.33 -5.10 13.05
CA SER A 2 6.31 -6.37 13.79
C SER A 2 4.90 -6.93 13.94
N ASP A 3 3.89 -6.10 13.98
CA ASP A 3 2.50 -6.50 14.13
C ASP A 3 1.98 -7.31 12.94
N VAL A 4 2.60 -7.14 11.79
CA VAL A 4 2.23 -7.85 10.56
C VAL A 4 2.41 -9.36 10.69
N TYR A 5 3.33 -9.81 11.54
CA TYR A 5 3.69 -11.21 11.67
C TYR A 5 2.98 -11.95 12.78
N LYS A 6 2.05 -11.33 13.47
CA LYS A 6 1.27 -12.01 14.49
C LYS A 6 0.36 -13.05 13.85
N ARG A 7 0.38 -14.27 14.37
CA ARG A 7 -0.42 -15.38 13.83
C ARG A 7 -1.87 -15.38 14.28
N GLN A 8 -2.14 -14.79 15.42
CA GLN A 8 -3.49 -14.70 15.93
C GLN A 8 -4.30 -13.67 15.14
N SER A 9 -5.59 -13.89 15.12
CA SER A 9 -6.50 -12.92 14.48
C SER A 9 -6.40 -11.57 15.17
N VAL A 10 -6.28 -10.51 14.39
CA VAL A 10 -6.17 -9.15 14.89
C VAL A 10 -7.12 -8.25 14.12
N ASP A 11 -7.48 -7.15 14.74
CA ASP A 11 -8.30 -6.14 14.10
C ASP A 11 -7.44 -5.31 13.14
N TYR A 12 -7.46 -5.66 11.87
CA TYR A 12 -6.65 -4.99 10.85
C TYR A 12 -6.85 -3.46 10.81
N PRO A 13 -8.04 -2.87 11.12
CA PRO A 13 -8.17 -1.41 11.11
C PRO A 13 -7.24 -0.73 12.11
N LYS A 14 -6.91 -1.37 13.21
CA LYS A 14 -5.97 -0.82 14.20
C LYS A 14 -4.56 -0.71 13.65
N PHE A 15 -4.10 -1.71 12.89
CA PHE A 15 -2.79 -1.65 12.25
C PHE A 15 -2.77 -0.58 11.18
N ALA A 16 -3.79 -0.56 10.35
CA ALA A 16 -3.88 0.39 9.27
C ALA A 16 -3.83 1.82 9.83
N LYS A 17 -4.61 2.10 10.86
CA LYS A 17 -4.61 3.42 11.52
C LYS A 17 -3.25 3.77 12.08
N LYS A 18 -2.62 2.84 12.77
CA LYS A 18 -1.30 3.05 13.38
C LYS A 18 -0.24 3.37 12.33
N LEU A 19 -0.22 2.62 11.24
CA LEU A 19 0.70 2.89 10.13
C LEU A 19 0.38 4.23 9.47
N CYS A 20 -0.87 4.47 9.13
CA CYS A 20 -1.28 5.68 8.40
C CYS A 20 -0.95 6.96 9.16
N ASN A 21 -1.02 6.93 10.50
CA ASN A 21 -0.64 8.07 11.32
C ASN A 21 0.84 8.40 11.25
N LYS A 22 1.67 7.46 10.77
CA LYS A 22 3.12 7.65 10.62
C LYS A 22 3.52 8.05 9.21
N ILE A 23 2.61 8.00 8.26
CA ILE A 23 2.91 8.33 6.86
C ILE A 23 2.99 9.84 6.69
N THR A 24 4.12 10.28 6.13
CA THR A 24 4.38 11.69 5.79
C THR A 24 4.76 11.75 4.31
N PRO A 25 4.89 12.94 3.71
CA PRO A 25 5.36 13.03 2.33
C PRO A 25 6.74 12.40 2.07
N LYS A 26 7.49 12.12 3.14
CA LYS A 26 8.84 11.56 3.04
C LYS A 26 8.91 10.05 3.26
N CYS A 27 7.79 9.40 3.56
CA CYS A 27 7.79 7.96 3.81
C CYS A 27 6.59 7.26 3.20
N MET A 28 6.79 6.01 2.84
CA MET A 28 5.75 5.13 2.31
C MET A 28 5.52 3.97 3.27
N GLY A 29 4.36 3.33 3.17
CA GLY A 29 3.99 2.25 4.06
C GLY A 29 3.67 0.96 3.35
N ILE A 30 3.76 -0.14 4.08
CA ILE A 30 3.42 -1.49 3.63
C ILE A 30 2.43 -2.08 4.62
N LEU A 31 1.32 -2.61 4.12
CA LEU A 31 0.32 -3.30 4.92
C LEU A 31 0.04 -4.68 4.32
N ILE A 32 -0.04 -5.68 5.19
CA ILE A 32 -0.35 -7.06 4.79
C ILE A 32 -1.47 -7.58 5.68
N CYS A 33 -2.50 -8.15 5.08
CA CYS A 33 -3.49 -8.96 5.80
C CYS A 33 -3.86 -10.16 4.95
N GLY A 34 -4.79 -10.99 5.39
CA GLY A 34 -5.13 -12.21 4.66
C GLY A 34 -5.33 -11.99 3.17
N SER A 35 -6.24 -11.12 2.80
CA SER A 35 -6.52 -10.78 1.40
C SER A 35 -5.84 -9.49 0.94
N GLY A 36 -5.41 -8.65 1.85
CA GLY A 36 -4.95 -7.30 1.58
C GLY A 36 -6.08 -6.29 1.36
N ILE A 37 -7.31 -6.77 1.23
CA ILE A 37 -8.47 -5.94 0.91
C ILE A 37 -8.86 -5.06 2.10
N GLY A 38 -9.05 -5.67 3.27
CA GLY A 38 -9.50 -4.95 4.46
C GLY A 38 -8.54 -3.83 4.86
N VAL A 39 -7.24 -4.11 4.86
CA VAL A 39 -6.24 -3.08 5.21
C VAL A 39 -6.21 -1.95 4.18
N SER A 40 -6.44 -2.24 2.90
CA SER A 40 -6.47 -1.19 1.88
C SER A 40 -7.69 -0.28 2.06
N ILE A 41 -8.85 -0.84 2.36
CA ILE A 41 -10.05 -0.06 2.63
C ILE A 41 -9.84 0.82 3.87
N SER A 42 -9.31 0.22 4.94
CA SER A 42 -9.06 0.93 6.19
C SER A 42 -8.06 2.07 6.01
N ALA A 43 -6.96 1.81 5.29
CA ALA A 43 -5.95 2.84 5.02
C ALA A 43 -6.52 4.00 4.21
N ASN A 44 -7.33 3.72 3.20
CA ASN A 44 -7.90 4.75 2.33
C ASN A 44 -9.00 5.59 2.99
N ARG A 45 -9.40 5.26 4.22
CA ARG A 45 -10.29 6.13 5.01
C ARG A 45 -9.55 7.36 5.55
N HIS A 46 -8.23 7.38 5.50
CA HIS A 46 -7.41 8.52 5.90
C HIS A 46 -7.13 9.40 4.68
N SER A 47 -7.43 10.68 4.79
CA SER A 47 -7.41 11.61 3.64
C SER A 47 -6.05 11.77 2.97
N HIS A 48 -4.97 11.57 3.72
CA HIS A 48 -3.60 11.70 3.20
C HIS A 48 -3.03 10.40 2.62
N ILE A 49 -3.81 9.32 2.64
CA ILE A 49 -3.37 7.99 2.21
C ILE A 49 -3.96 7.64 0.85
N ARG A 50 -3.09 7.14 -0.02
CA ARG A 50 -3.46 6.50 -1.28
C ARG A 50 -2.89 5.09 -1.24
N ALA A 51 -3.67 4.17 -0.67
CA ALA A 51 -3.28 2.77 -0.49
C ALA A 51 -3.74 1.94 -1.70
N SER A 52 -2.89 1.07 -2.16
CA SER A 52 -3.15 0.23 -3.33
C SER A 52 -2.91 -1.23 -3.01
N LEU A 53 -3.92 -2.06 -3.28
CA LEU A 53 -3.78 -3.50 -3.21
C LEU A 53 -3.17 -4.00 -4.51
N CYS A 54 -1.99 -4.57 -4.45
CA CYS A 54 -1.26 -5.02 -5.61
C CYS A 54 -0.99 -6.52 -5.57
N HIS A 55 -1.07 -7.17 -6.73
CA HIS A 55 -0.87 -8.61 -6.88
C HIS A 55 0.32 -8.96 -7.78
N ASN A 56 0.90 -8.00 -8.47
CA ASN A 56 2.04 -8.21 -9.36
C ASN A 56 2.89 -6.94 -9.47
N ALA A 57 4.09 -7.10 -10.03
CA ALA A 57 5.03 -5.98 -10.19
C ALA A 57 4.48 -4.86 -11.07
N ASN A 58 3.73 -5.20 -12.11
CA ASN A 58 3.16 -4.20 -13.01
C ASN A 58 2.16 -3.29 -12.29
N SER A 59 1.26 -3.86 -11.48
CA SER A 59 0.29 -3.05 -10.72
C SER A 59 1.00 -2.17 -9.68
N ALA A 60 2.06 -2.69 -9.06
CA ALA A 60 2.86 -1.91 -8.10
C ALA A 60 3.55 -0.72 -8.78
N LYS A 61 4.07 -0.93 -9.99
CA LYS A 61 4.67 0.13 -10.79
C LYS A 61 3.63 1.18 -11.20
N MET A 62 2.49 0.73 -11.73
CA MET A 62 1.45 1.63 -12.23
C MET A 62 0.83 2.48 -11.12
N THR A 63 0.61 1.92 -9.94
CA THR A 63 0.03 2.67 -8.83
C THR A 63 0.97 3.78 -8.33
N ARG A 64 2.28 3.57 -8.42
CA ARG A 64 3.24 4.65 -8.14
C ARG A 64 3.23 5.68 -9.26
N LYS A 65 3.34 5.22 -10.49
CA LYS A 65 3.49 6.07 -11.66
C LYS A 65 2.28 6.96 -11.90
N HIS A 66 1.08 6.42 -11.71
CA HIS A 66 -0.17 7.10 -12.03
C HIS A 66 -0.92 7.66 -10.81
N ASN A 67 -0.81 7.01 -9.66
CA ASN A 67 -1.64 7.34 -8.50
C ASN A 67 -0.86 7.93 -7.32
N ASP A 68 0.43 8.03 -7.45
CA ASP A 68 1.30 8.49 -6.36
C ASP A 68 0.96 7.77 -5.04
N SER A 69 0.75 6.45 -5.14
CA SER A 69 0.42 5.62 -3.99
C SER A 69 1.50 5.73 -2.92
N ASN A 70 1.10 5.92 -1.68
CA ASN A 70 2.03 6.03 -0.55
C ASN A 70 1.92 4.87 0.44
N VAL A 71 0.95 3.96 0.23
CA VAL A 71 0.85 2.71 0.98
C VAL A 71 0.54 1.59 0.00
N ILE A 72 1.35 0.54 0.03
CA ILE A 72 1.09 -0.66 -0.76
C ILE A 72 0.56 -1.77 0.15
N CYS A 73 -0.47 -2.46 -0.30
CA CYS A 73 -1.11 -3.53 0.45
C CYS A 73 -0.94 -4.86 -0.29
N PHE A 74 -0.68 -5.91 0.46
CA PHE A 74 -0.49 -7.25 -0.08
C PHE A 74 -1.39 -8.26 0.61
N GLN A 75 -1.75 -9.33 -0.12
CA GLN A 75 -2.32 -10.50 0.50
C GLN A 75 -1.21 -11.33 1.15
N GLY A 76 -1.47 -11.81 2.34
CA GLY A 76 -0.55 -12.70 3.06
C GLY A 76 -0.94 -14.16 2.94
N ARG A 77 -2.06 -14.48 2.27
CA ARG A 77 -2.58 -15.83 2.09
C ARG A 77 -2.97 -16.07 0.64
N PRO A 78 -2.12 -16.73 -0.17
CA PRO A 78 -0.80 -17.23 0.18
C PRO A 78 0.26 -16.12 0.18
N PHE A 79 1.28 -16.28 1.00
CA PHE A 79 2.43 -15.39 1.00
C PHE A 79 3.49 -15.94 0.05
N VAL A 80 3.68 -15.31 -1.09
CA VAL A 80 4.66 -15.71 -2.10
C VAL A 80 5.81 -14.70 -2.09
N LYS A 81 6.88 -15.04 -1.40
CA LYS A 81 8.02 -14.16 -1.14
C LYS A 81 8.59 -13.53 -2.40
N LYS A 82 8.81 -14.33 -3.45
CA LYS A 82 9.36 -13.85 -4.72
C LYS A 82 8.49 -12.76 -5.35
N ASN A 83 7.17 -12.98 -5.33
CA ASN A 83 6.22 -12.02 -5.88
C ASN A 83 6.19 -10.72 -5.07
N ILE A 84 6.22 -10.83 -3.74
CA ILE A 84 6.24 -9.67 -2.84
C ILE A 84 7.49 -8.82 -3.09
N PHE A 85 8.67 -9.44 -3.18
CA PHE A 85 9.90 -8.69 -3.47
C PHE A 85 9.88 -8.03 -4.84
N ALA A 86 9.34 -8.70 -5.86
CA ALA A 86 9.20 -8.11 -7.18
C ALA A 86 8.29 -6.86 -7.14
N MET A 87 7.19 -6.93 -6.40
CA MET A 87 6.29 -5.80 -6.21
C MET A 87 6.95 -4.65 -5.46
N LEU A 88 7.66 -4.94 -4.37
CA LEU A 88 8.35 -3.93 -3.58
C LEU A 88 9.43 -3.22 -4.38
N ASN A 89 10.22 -3.97 -5.16
CA ASN A 89 11.23 -3.37 -6.03
C ASN A 89 10.60 -2.43 -7.04
N ALA A 90 9.54 -2.86 -7.71
CA ALA A 90 8.83 -2.04 -8.69
C ALA A 90 8.23 -0.79 -8.04
N TYR A 91 7.66 -0.95 -6.85
CA TYR A 91 7.01 0.13 -6.12
C TYR A 91 8.02 1.21 -5.70
N PHE A 92 9.11 0.82 -5.06
CA PHE A 92 10.08 1.78 -4.56
C PHE A 92 10.98 2.38 -5.64
N ASP A 93 11.12 1.70 -6.79
CA ASP A 93 11.94 2.20 -7.90
C ASP A 93 11.18 3.10 -8.88
N THR A 94 9.88 3.29 -8.67
CA THR A 94 9.05 4.06 -9.60
C THR A 94 8.68 5.41 -9.02
N GLU A 95 8.93 6.47 -9.79
CA GLU A 95 8.53 7.82 -9.42
C GLU A 95 7.15 8.16 -9.99
N PHE A 96 6.48 9.11 -9.36
CA PHE A 96 5.20 9.62 -9.83
C PHE A 96 5.40 10.43 -11.12
N GLU A 97 4.59 10.12 -12.13
CA GLU A 97 4.70 10.73 -13.45
C GLU A 97 4.14 12.16 -13.51
N GLU A 98 3.30 12.55 -12.55
CA GLU A 98 2.63 13.85 -12.52
C GLU A 98 1.70 14.06 -13.73
N GLY A 99 1.79 15.19 -14.40
CA GLY A 99 0.96 15.49 -15.57
C GLY A 99 -0.54 15.39 -15.29
N ARG A 100 -1.28 14.75 -16.19
CA ARG A 100 -2.73 14.55 -16.05
C ARG A 100 -3.12 13.77 -14.79
N HIS A 101 -2.23 12.94 -14.28
CA HIS A 101 -2.47 12.14 -13.10
C HIS A 101 -2.53 12.99 -11.83
N LEU A 102 -1.72 14.04 -11.75
CA LEU A 102 -1.74 14.96 -10.63
C LEU A 102 -3.09 15.63 -10.46
N ARG A 103 -3.69 16.07 -11.57
CA ARG A 103 -5.03 16.70 -11.55
C ARG A 103 -6.08 15.74 -10.98
N ARG A 104 -5.99 14.46 -11.34
CA ARG A 104 -6.93 13.43 -10.86
C ARG A 104 -6.75 13.16 -9.38
N ILE A 105 -5.51 13.05 -8.93
CA ILE A 105 -5.19 12.82 -7.51
C ILE A 105 -5.71 13.97 -6.64
N LYS A 106 -5.61 15.19 -7.10
CA LYS A 106 -6.09 16.35 -6.35
C LYS A 106 -7.60 16.36 -6.11
N GLN A 107 -8.33 15.53 -6.83
CA GLN A 107 -9.78 15.38 -6.67
C GLN A 107 -10.17 14.30 -5.66
N LEU A 108 -9.24 13.56 -5.14
CA LEU A 108 -9.50 12.49 -4.19
C LEU A 108 -9.77 12.99 -2.78
#